data_6895030524cc7e2194719fe8d887359f
#
_entry.id   6895030524cc7e2194719fe8d887359f
#
_cell.length_a   1.000
_cell.length_b   1.000
_cell.length_c   1.000
_cell.angle_alpha   90.00
_cell.angle_beta   90.00
_cell.angle_gamma   90.00
#
_symmetry.space_group_name_H-M   'P 1'
#
loop_
_entity.id
_entity.type
_entity.pdbx_description
1 polymer ?
#
loop_
_entity_poly.entity_id
_entity_poly.type
_entity_poly.pdbx_seq_one_letter_code
_entity_poly.pdbx_strand_id
1 'polypeptide(L)'
;MHLSEITHPNQLHGLSIAQLEEIARQIREKHLQTVATSGGHLGPGLGVVELTLALYQTLDLDRDKVVWDVGHQAYPHKLITGRYDQFHTLRQKDGVAGYLKRCENKFDHFGAGHASTSISAALGLSLIHISEPTRPY
;
A
#
# COMPACT_ATOMS: atom_id res chain seq x y z
N MET A 1 18.17 -6.29 4.45
CA MET A 1 17.00 -6.50 3.55
C MET A 1 16.87 -5.29 2.66
N HIS A 2 16.81 -5.49 1.37
CA HIS A 2 16.57 -4.43 0.40
C HIS A 2 15.07 -4.36 0.07
N LEU A 3 14.56 -3.15 -0.22
CA LEU A 3 13.14 -2.93 -0.53
C LEU A 3 12.65 -3.80 -1.72
N SER A 4 13.50 -4.06 -2.71
CA SER A 4 13.17 -4.94 -3.85
C SER A 4 12.92 -6.40 -3.49
N GLU A 5 13.37 -6.84 -2.31
CA GLU A 5 13.17 -8.21 -1.82
C GLU A 5 11.79 -8.37 -1.16
N ILE A 6 11.12 -7.25 -0.85
CA ILE A 6 9.81 -7.25 -0.20
C ILE A 6 8.73 -7.45 -1.28
N THR A 7 8.17 -8.63 -1.33
CA THR A 7 7.07 -9.00 -2.23
C THR A 7 5.74 -9.18 -1.48
N HIS A 8 5.81 -9.32 -0.16
CA HIS A 8 4.66 -9.51 0.70
C HIS A 8 4.80 -8.66 1.98
N PRO A 9 3.77 -7.88 2.36
CA PRO A 9 3.87 -6.96 3.49
C PRO A 9 4.16 -7.63 4.83
N ASN A 10 3.75 -8.88 5.04
CA ASN A 10 4.04 -9.62 6.28
C ASN A 10 5.55 -9.90 6.47
N GLN A 11 6.39 -9.68 5.45
CA GLN A 11 7.86 -9.74 5.59
C GLN A 11 8.40 -8.61 6.49
N LEU A 12 7.58 -7.60 6.81
CA LEU A 12 7.93 -6.55 7.78
C LEU A 12 7.82 -7.01 9.23
N HIS A 13 7.11 -8.12 9.49
CA HIS A 13 6.94 -8.63 10.85
C HIS A 13 8.31 -9.01 11.45
N GLY A 14 8.52 -8.59 12.69
CA GLY A 14 9.75 -8.92 13.43
C GLY A 14 10.99 -8.11 13.03
N LEU A 15 10.89 -7.19 12.07
CA LEU A 15 12.01 -6.30 11.76
C LEU A 15 12.27 -5.32 12.91
N SER A 16 13.54 -5.04 13.15
CA SER A 16 13.94 -4.00 14.11
C SER A 16 13.63 -2.60 13.59
N ILE A 17 13.56 -1.62 14.49
CA ILE A 17 13.35 -0.22 14.12
C ILE A 17 14.41 0.24 13.11
N ALA A 18 15.69 -0.07 13.32
CA ALA A 18 16.75 0.30 12.40
C ALA A 18 16.57 -0.30 10.99
N GLN A 19 16.04 -1.52 10.89
CA GLN A 19 15.72 -2.12 9.59
C GLN A 19 14.54 -1.43 8.92
N LEU A 20 13.51 -1.06 9.68
CA LEU A 20 12.37 -0.30 9.16
C LEU A 20 12.76 1.11 8.71
N GLU A 21 13.62 1.79 9.44
CA GLU A 21 14.17 3.11 9.06
C GLU A 21 14.95 3.03 7.74
N GLU A 22 15.74 1.98 7.55
CA GLU A 22 16.45 1.76 6.29
C GLU A 22 15.48 1.50 5.12
N ILE A 23 14.43 0.70 5.34
CA ILE A 23 13.37 0.49 4.34
C ILE A 23 12.65 1.81 4.05
N ALA A 24 12.34 2.60 5.07
CA ALA A 24 11.72 3.93 4.90
C ALA A 24 12.57 4.85 4.01
N ARG A 25 13.90 4.86 4.22
CA ARG A 25 14.83 5.61 3.39
C ARG A 25 14.78 5.15 1.93
N GLN A 26 14.81 3.84 1.69
CA GLN A 26 14.74 3.26 0.34
C GLN A 26 13.39 3.55 -0.35
N ILE A 27 12.27 3.50 0.39
CA ILE A 27 10.95 3.90 -0.12
C ILE A 27 10.98 5.35 -0.60
N ARG A 28 11.53 6.27 0.21
CA ARG A 28 11.62 7.69 -0.15
C ARG A 28 12.47 7.90 -1.41
N GLU A 29 13.62 7.27 -1.48
CA GLU A 29 14.49 7.37 -2.65
C GLU A 29 13.79 6.87 -3.92
N LYS A 30 13.19 5.68 -3.87
CA LYS A 30 12.46 5.12 -5.00
C LYS A 30 11.28 5.98 -5.41
N HIS A 31 10.53 6.50 -4.44
CA HIS A 31 9.39 7.38 -4.66
C HIS A 31 9.83 8.70 -5.34
N LEU A 32 10.84 9.37 -4.80
CA LEU A 32 11.39 10.60 -5.37
C LEU A 32 11.87 10.42 -6.80
N GLN A 33 12.68 9.40 -7.06
CA GLN A 33 13.18 9.08 -8.39
C GLN A 33 12.07 8.82 -9.40
N THR A 34 11.05 8.05 -8.99
CA THR A 34 9.93 7.71 -9.87
C THR A 34 9.08 8.93 -10.19
N VAL A 35 8.68 9.69 -9.17
CA VAL A 35 7.81 10.88 -9.37
C VAL A 35 8.54 11.99 -10.13
N ALA A 36 9.85 12.14 -9.97
CA ALA A 36 10.64 13.08 -10.74
C ALA A 36 10.60 12.79 -12.26
N THR A 37 10.42 11.53 -12.63
CA THR A 37 10.38 11.09 -14.04
C THR A 37 8.96 10.99 -14.58
N SER A 38 8.06 10.33 -13.83
CA SER A 38 6.70 9.99 -14.30
C SER A 38 5.64 10.99 -13.86
N GLY A 39 5.98 11.91 -12.96
CA GLY A 39 5.00 12.72 -12.24
C GLY A 39 4.23 11.89 -11.19
N GLY A 40 3.37 12.55 -10.43
CA GLY A 40 2.55 11.90 -9.40
C GLY A 40 2.48 12.68 -8.10
N HIS A 41 1.89 12.05 -7.09
CA HIS A 41 1.72 12.66 -5.77
C HIS A 41 2.99 12.44 -4.93
N LEU A 42 3.69 13.51 -4.58
CA LEU A 42 4.94 13.43 -3.83
C LEU A 42 4.71 13.53 -2.33
N GLY A 43 4.25 14.69 -1.87
CA GLY A 43 4.10 15.00 -0.44
C GLY A 43 3.24 14.00 0.34
N PRO A 44 2.04 13.65 -0.14
CA PRO A 44 1.16 12.71 0.56
C PRO A 44 1.79 11.34 0.79
N GLY A 45 2.50 10.80 -0.21
CA GLY A 45 3.18 9.52 -0.09
C GLY A 45 4.37 9.57 0.86
N LEU A 46 5.18 10.63 0.81
CA LEU A 46 6.31 10.80 1.72
C LEU A 46 5.87 10.96 3.19
N GLY A 47 4.72 11.59 3.43
CA GLY A 47 4.20 11.83 4.76
C GLY A 47 3.66 10.59 5.48
N VAL A 48 3.44 9.48 4.78
CA VAL A 48 2.86 8.26 5.36
C VAL A 48 3.80 7.04 5.29
N VAL A 49 5.07 7.23 5.01
CA VAL A 49 6.03 6.12 4.88
C VAL A 49 6.12 5.34 6.20
N GLU A 50 6.43 6.00 7.31
CA GLU A 50 6.56 5.36 8.62
C GLU A 50 5.22 4.82 9.10
N LEU A 51 4.12 5.54 8.88
CA LEU A 51 2.78 5.06 9.21
C LEU A 51 2.48 3.75 8.48
N THR A 52 2.78 3.67 7.19
CA THR A 52 2.57 2.46 6.38
C THR A 52 3.40 1.29 6.91
N LEU A 53 4.68 1.52 7.21
CA LEU A 53 5.56 0.48 7.76
C LEU A 53 5.10 0.01 9.14
N ALA A 54 4.71 0.93 10.03
CA ALA A 54 4.22 0.60 11.36
C ALA A 54 2.92 -0.20 11.34
N LEU A 55 1.97 0.19 10.47
CA LEU A 55 0.74 -0.57 10.28
C LEU A 55 1.05 -1.99 9.80
N TYR A 56 1.89 -2.14 8.78
CA TYR A 56 2.15 -3.43 8.15
C TYR A 56 3.15 -4.30 8.92
N GLN A 57 3.85 -3.74 9.89
CA GLN A 57 4.60 -4.52 10.88
C GLN A 57 3.67 -5.23 11.88
N THR A 58 2.47 -4.68 12.11
CA THR A 58 1.53 -5.16 13.14
C THR A 58 0.33 -5.90 12.56
N LEU A 59 -0.12 -5.55 11.36
CA LEU A 59 -1.27 -6.15 10.70
C LEU A 59 -0.84 -7.38 9.90
N ASP A 60 -1.71 -8.39 9.87
CA ASP A 60 -1.60 -9.53 8.96
C ASP A 60 -2.47 -9.25 7.72
N LEU A 61 -1.88 -8.79 6.63
CA LEU A 61 -2.62 -8.37 5.44
C LEU A 61 -3.25 -9.51 4.64
N ASP A 62 -2.98 -10.76 4.98
CA ASP A 62 -3.77 -11.88 4.45
C ASP A 62 -5.16 -11.96 5.11
N ARG A 63 -5.31 -11.42 6.31
CA ARG A 63 -6.55 -11.40 7.10
C ARG A 63 -7.11 -9.99 7.23
N ASP A 64 -6.26 -9.03 7.58
CA ASP A 64 -6.65 -7.66 7.85
C ASP A 64 -6.83 -6.87 6.56
N LYS A 65 -7.73 -5.91 6.57
CA LYS A 65 -8.00 -5.05 5.41
C LYS A 65 -7.65 -3.60 5.73
N VAL A 66 -6.86 -2.99 4.87
CA VAL A 66 -6.55 -1.56 4.94
C VAL A 66 -7.24 -0.86 3.79
N VAL A 67 -8.01 0.17 4.10
CA VAL A 67 -8.68 1.03 3.11
C VAL A 67 -8.08 2.42 3.20
N TRP A 68 -7.47 2.87 2.11
CA TRP A 68 -6.89 4.20 2.00
C TRP A 68 -7.93 5.20 1.51
N ASP A 69 -8.08 6.31 2.23
CA ASP A 69 -8.93 7.41 1.76
C ASP A 69 -8.21 8.18 0.65
N VAL A 70 -8.88 8.45 -0.45
CA VAL A 70 -8.33 8.93 -1.72
C VAL A 70 -7.36 7.93 -2.37
N GLY A 71 -6.35 7.42 -1.68
CA GLY A 71 -5.36 6.48 -2.19
C GLY A 71 -4.16 7.10 -2.91
N HIS A 72 -4.11 8.44 -3.03
CA HIS A 72 -2.97 9.16 -3.61
C HIS A 72 -1.70 9.10 -2.76
N GLN A 73 -1.83 8.82 -1.46
CA GLN A 73 -0.76 8.62 -0.51
C GLN A 73 -0.22 7.19 -0.48
N ALA A 74 -0.82 6.24 -1.21
CA ALA A 74 -0.55 4.81 -1.09
C ALA A 74 0.67 4.32 -1.89
N TYR A 75 1.60 5.19 -2.28
CA TYR A 75 2.82 4.76 -2.99
C TYR A 75 3.74 3.88 -2.12
N PRO A 76 3.96 4.16 -0.82
CA PRO A 76 4.65 3.23 0.06
C PRO A 76 3.99 1.85 0.12
N HIS A 77 2.66 1.79 0.22
CA HIS A 77 1.90 0.54 0.15
C HIS A 77 2.19 -0.25 -1.13
N LYS A 78 2.21 0.42 -2.29
CA LYS A 78 2.51 -0.23 -3.57
C LYS A 78 3.91 -0.83 -3.58
N LEU A 79 4.90 -0.13 -3.06
CA LEU A 79 6.29 -0.58 -3.01
C LEU A 79 6.47 -1.82 -2.14
N ILE A 80 5.80 -1.89 -0.98
CA ILE A 80 5.92 -3.03 -0.06
C ILE A 80 4.95 -4.18 -0.33
N THR A 81 4.07 -4.03 -1.31
CA THR A 81 3.17 -5.08 -1.79
C THR A 81 3.63 -5.71 -3.12
N GLY A 82 4.93 -5.69 -3.40
CA GLY A 82 5.56 -6.40 -4.50
C GLY A 82 5.55 -5.68 -5.85
N ARG A 83 5.35 -4.36 -5.88
CA ARG A 83 5.36 -3.57 -7.12
C ARG A 83 6.66 -2.78 -7.33
N TYR A 84 7.73 -3.09 -6.60
CA TYR A 84 8.98 -2.36 -6.67
C TYR A 84 9.56 -2.30 -8.09
N ASP A 85 9.65 -3.43 -8.78
CA ASP A 85 10.25 -3.51 -10.12
C ASP A 85 9.42 -2.79 -11.17
N GLN A 86 8.10 -2.79 -11.02
CA GLN A 86 7.18 -2.14 -11.94
C GLN A 86 6.94 -0.66 -11.58
N PHE A 87 7.42 -0.20 -10.44
CA PHE A 87 7.08 1.12 -9.92
C PHE A 87 7.54 2.28 -10.83
N HIS A 88 8.56 2.05 -11.66
CA HIS A 88 9.01 2.99 -12.68
C HIS A 88 7.95 3.29 -13.76
N THR A 89 6.94 2.42 -13.90
CA THR A 89 5.80 2.62 -14.83
C THR A 89 4.63 3.36 -14.21
N LEU A 90 4.81 3.99 -13.04
CA LEU A 90 3.76 4.70 -12.32
C LEU A 90 3.07 5.72 -13.22
N ARG A 91 1.72 5.66 -13.29
CA ARG A 91 0.85 6.52 -14.10
C ARG A 91 1.06 6.43 -15.62
N GLN A 92 1.84 5.48 -16.09
CA GLN A 92 1.96 5.23 -17.52
C GLN A 92 0.84 4.29 -18.01
N LYS A 93 0.61 4.29 -19.31
CA LYS A 93 -0.35 3.35 -19.92
C LYS A 93 0.08 1.90 -19.62
N ASP A 94 -0.85 1.11 -19.16
CA ASP A 94 -0.65 -0.29 -18.77
C ASP A 94 0.38 -0.53 -17.64
N GLY A 95 0.79 0.55 -16.96
CA GLY A 95 1.69 0.52 -15.82
C GLY A 95 0.97 0.60 -14.48
N VAL A 96 1.75 0.85 -13.42
CA VAL A 96 1.25 0.99 -12.05
C VAL A 96 0.33 2.20 -11.94
N ALA A 97 -0.89 2.00 -11.45
CA ALA A 97 -1.88 3.06 -11.30
C ALA A 97 -1.47 4.10 -10.24
N GLY A 98 -1.82 5.36 -10.45
CA GLY A 98 -1.57 6.45 -9.51
C GLY A 98 -2.45 6.43 -8.24
N TYR A 99 -3.47 5.57 -8.22
CA TYR A 99 -4.35 5.29 -7.09
C TYR A 99 -4.44 3.78 -6.87
N LEU A 100 -5.07 3.35 -5.79
CA LEU A 100 -5.31 1.93 -5.55
C LEU A 100 -6.29 1.35 -6.57
N LYS A 101 -6.02 0.14 -7.03
CA LYS A 101 -6.79 -0.53 -8.06
C LYS A 101 -6.88 -2.02 -7.76
N ARG A 102 -8.06 -2.52 -7.43
CA ARG A 102 -8.30 -3.90 -6.99
C ARG A 102 -7.79 -4.97 -7.96
N CYS A 103 -7.83 -4.69 -9.26
CA CYS A 103 -7.32 -5.63 -10.27
C CYS A 103 -5.79 -5.59 -10.42
N GLU A 104 -5.09 -4.65 -9.77
CA GLU A 104 -3.64 -4.53 -9.83
C GLU A 104 -2.94 -5.42 -8.79
N ASN A 105 -3.51 -5.51 -7.59
CA ASN A 105 -2.91 -6.26 -6.50
C ASN A 105 -3.97 -6.73 -5.48
N LYS A 106 -3.78 -7.94 -4.92
CA LYS A 106 -4.70 -8.52 -3.93
C LYS A 106 -4.82 -7.69 -2.64
N PHE A 107 -3.82 -6.88 -2.33
CA PHE A 107 -3.80 -6.00 -1.16
C PHE A 107 -4.44 -4.63 -1.42
N ASP A 108 -4.84 -4.33 -2.64
CA ASP A 108 -5.62 -3.15 -2.96
C ASP A 108 -7.10 -3.45 -2.69
N HIS A 109 -7.49 -3.44 -1.41
CA HIS A 109 -8.81 -3.90 -0.95
C HIS A 109 -9.97 -3.05 -1.46
N PHE A 110 -9.70 -1.78 -1.80
CA PHE A 110 -10.69 -0.86 -2.36
C PHE A 110 -10.04 0.07 -3.38
N GLY A 111 -10.67 0.22 -4.54
CA GLY A 111 -10.28 1.21 -5.54
C GLY A 111 -10.72 2.61 -5.09
N ALA A 112 -9.77 3.53 -5.04
CA ALA A 112 -10.00 4.88 -4.52
C ALA A 112 -9.64 5.95 -5.55
N GLY A 113 -9.93 7.19 -5.25
CA GLY A 113 -9.69 8.37 -6.11
C GLY A 113 -10.42 9.60 -5.60
N HIS A 114 -11.43 9.45 -4.74
CA HIS A 114 -12.20 10.52 -4.13
C HIS A 114 -12.13 10.45 -2.60
N ALA A 115 -12.07 11.60 -1.96
CA ALA A 115 -12.06 11.72 -0.51
C ALA A 115 -13.38 11.25 0.11
N SER A 116 -13.29 10.81 1.36
CA SER A 116 -14.42 10.38 2.21
C SER A 116 -15.15 9.11 1.74
N THR A 117 -14.59 8.36 0.79
CA THR A 117 -15.18 7.09 0.34
C THR A 117 -14.75 5.90 1.20
N SER A 118 -13.66 6.02 1.97
CA SER A 118 -13.08 4.94 2.77
C SER A 118 -14.00 4.46 3.89
N ILE A 119 -14.75 5.36 4.52
CA ILE A 119 -15.63 5.03 5.66
C ILE A 119 -16.74 4.08 5.22
N SER A 120 -17.48 4.43 4.17
CA SER A 120 -18.55 3.57 3.64
C SER A 120 -18.01 2.28 3.02
N ALA A 121 -16.83 2.33 2.39
CA ALA A 121 -16.16 1.14 1.86
C ALA A 121 -15.76 0.18 2.99
N ALA A 122 -15.15 0.69 4.07
CA ALA A 122 -14.78 -0.11 5.23
C ALA A 122 -16.00 -0.71 5.93
N LEU A 123 -17.07 0.07 6.07
CA LEU A 123 -18.34 -0.42 6.62
C LEU A 123 -18.91 -1.56 5.76
N GLY A 124 -18.96 -1.38 4.44
CA GLY A 124 -19.43 -2.43 3.53
C GLY A 124 -18.61 -3.71 3.60
N LEU A 125 -17.27 -3.60 3.64
CA LEU A 125 -16.37 -4.75 3.82
C LEU A 125 -16.59 -5.45 5.18
N SER A 126 -16.83 -4.68 6.25
CA SER A 126 -17.13 -5.23 7.58
C SER A 126 -18.45 -6.01 7.59
N LEU A 127 -19.49 -5.49 6.94
CA LEU A 127 -20.79 -6.15 6.86
C LEU A 127 -20.76 -7.48 6.12
N ILE A 128 -19.93 -7.63 5.10
CA ILE A 128 -19.73 -8.91 4.40
C ILE A 128 -19.29 -9.99 5.38
N HIS A 129 -18.38 -9.68 6.30
CA HIS A 129 -17.90 -10.63 7.31
C HIS A 129 -18.93 -10.92 8.41
N ILE A 130 -19.84 -9.99 8.69
CA ILE A 130 -20.89 -10.17 9.70
C ILE A 130 -22.06 -10.98 9.13
N SER A 131 -22.42 -10.76 7.87
CA SER A 131 -23.58 -11.40 7.23
C SER A 131 -23.33 -12.84 6.73
N GLU A 132 -22.10 -13.32 6.76
CA GLU A 132 -21.73 -14.69 6.40
C GLU A 132 -21.06 -15.46 7.57
N PRO A 133 -21.74 -15.62 8.73
CA PRO A 133 -21.13 -16.24 9.92
C PRO A 133 -20.85 -17.74 9.77
N THR A 134 -21.28 -18.37 8.67
CA THR A 134 -21.22 -19.82 8.45
C THR A 134 -20.16 -20.27 7.46
N ARG A 135 -19.38 -19.37 6.85
CA ARG A 135 -18.23 -19.79 6.06
C ARG A 135 -17.06 -20.12 6.97
N PRO A 136 -16.60 -21.38 7.03
CA PRO A 136 -15.35 -21.71 7.72
C PRO A 136 -14.19 -20.99 7.02
N TYR A 137 -13.34 -20.35 7.81
CA TYR A 137 -12.13 -19.69 7.36
C TYR A 137 -11.07 -20.71 6.95
#